data_cb3dc3c24401ee56b7d04138eb716925
#
_entry.id   cb3dc3c24401ee56b7d04138eb716925
#
_cell.length_a   1.000
_cell.length_b   1.000
_cell.length_c   1.000
_cell.angle_alpha   90.00
_cell.angle_beta   90.00
_cell.angle_gamma   90.00
#
_symmetry.space_group_name_H-M   'P 1'
#
loop_
_entity.id
_entity.type
_entity.pdbx_description
1 polymer ?
#
loop_
_entity_poly.entity_id
_entity_poly.type
_entity_poly.pdbx_seq_one_letter_code
_entity_poly.pdbx_strand_id
1 'polypeptide(L)'
;MKTSAAVALKSPFLKQNWRPVEKESDAWKFVCLTKDNIPDDLPNGTFVRTGPNPYDLSEINPKSYHFFSGDGMVHGVKINNENVLYKNQYVRTGNITKNNNLAGRGNTAMVYHNGSLYACDEGSRPYELKFDTLQTIRQQDFNGLLKHTFSAHPKVCPNTKELHFIGYGRHDVPNSDAFTHYSVVDKNGMLLKTVPINYRRPTPLIHDMAITENHAIFMDFPLYDMAGPTKIEDKTMFGILPRNAMDESEMIWIESKGMYGFHVANAWETFDEENSSILINLLMVTSLNFHFQRSNISGLRLRHFIFDLKTKKEVSCNVVSDVSMDFPIIDNRKVSKRTRYIYGSRLTTKISLPLPIDGLTRYDIETGETIEIDFPEGVYGGECQFVPKQYNKGTADTGLSNEDGEGYLLVLCYTEAKDQSQLFIYDALSMSKRPISIINMPARIPYGFHALWIYAEDENNFGNIDKLIPPLSIRSKL
;
A
#
# COMPACT_ATOMS: atom_id res chain seq x y z
N MET A 1 -32.35 -7.74 -12.25
CA MET A 1 -31.33 -7.50 -13.30
C MET A 1 -31.42 -6.15 -14.03
N LYS A 2 -32.58 -5.54 -14.27
CA LYS A 2 -32.68 -4.21 -14.94
C LYS A 2 -32.24 -3.02 -14.07
N THR A 3 -32.23 -3.15 -12.75
CA THR A 3 -31.83 -2.10 -11.79
C THR A 3 -30.31 -1.91 -11.69
N SER A 4 -29.50 -2.96 -11.87
CA SER A 4 -28.03 -2.87 -11.74
C SER A 4 -27.36 -2.07 -12.88
N ALA A 5 -27.78 -2.27 -14.13
CA ALA A 5 -27.26 -1.53 -15.27
C ALA A 5 -27.61 -0.02 -15.23
N ALA A 6 -28.79 0.33 -14.72
CA ALA A 6 -29.23 1.73 -14.60
C ALA A 6 -28.48 2.50 -13.50
N VAL A 7 -28.03 1.81 -12.45
CA VAL A 7 -27.19 2.39 -11.38
C VAL A 7 -25.78 2.66 -11.87
N ALA A 8 -25.18 1.70 -12.57
CA ALA A 8 -23.81 1.81 -13.12
C ALA A 8 -23.63 3.00 -14.08
N LEU A 9 -24.68 3.34 -14.85
CA LEU A 9 -24.63 4.44 -15.82
C LEU A 9 -24.59 5.85 -15.19
N LYS A 10 -24.92 5.99 -13.91
CA LYS A 10 -25.06 7.30 -13.23
C LYS A 10 -23.86 7.74 -12.41
N SER A 11 -22.94 6.84 -12.06
CA SER A 11 -21.73 7.18 -11.30
C SER A 11 -20.48 7.06 -12.17
N PRO A 12 -19.56 8.03 -12.16
CA PRO A 12 -18.26 7.90 -12.84
C PRO A 12 -17.41 6.77 -12.24
N PHE A 13 -17.62 6.44 -10.97
CA PHE A 13 -16.90 5.39 -10.24
C PHE A 13 -17.47 3.98 -10.45
N LEU A 14 -18.39 3.80 -11.41
CA LEU A 14 -18.97 2.51 -11.80
C LEU A 14 -18.91 2.30 -13.32
N LYS A 15 -18.04 3.07 -14.01
CA LYS A 15 -17.84 3.02 -15.47
C LYS A 15 -16.45 2.53 -15.81
N GLN A 16 -16.24 2.19 -17.08
CA GLN A 16 -14.95 1.73 -17.61
C GLN A 16 -14.37 0.64 -16.70
N ASN A 17 -13.10 0.72 -16.33
CA ASN A 17 -12.49 -0.28 -15.44
C ASN A 17 -12.85 -0.13 -13.96
N TRP A 18 -13.65 0.86 -13.58
CA TRP A 18 -14.29 0.92 -12.26
C TRP A 18 -15.57 0.08 -12.16
N ARG A 19 -16.05 -0.49 -13.27
CA ARG A 19 -17.20 -1.41 -13.24
C ARG A 19 -16.90 -2.63 -12.37
N PRO A 20 -17.84 -3.03 -11.51
CA PRO A 20 -17.66 -4.24 -10.71
C PRO A 20 -17.48 -5.50 -11.55
N VAL A 21 -16.81 -6.48 -10.98
CA VAL A 21 -16.72 -7.86 -11.43
C VAL A 21 -17.57 -8.70 -10.49
N GLU A 22 -18.59 -9.38 -11.03
CA GLU A 22 -19.58 -10.12 -10.24
C GLU A 22 -19.11 -11.52 -9.83
N LYS A 23 -18.22 -12.13 -10.64
CA LYS A 23 -17.82 -13.52 -10.45
C LYS A 23 -16.51 -13.65 -9.71
N GLU A 24 -16.54 -14.45 -8.66
CA GLU A 24 -15.35 -14.98 -8.00
C GLU A 24 -14.83 -16.22 -8.73
N SER A 25 -13.56 -16.50 -8.55
CA SER A 25 -12.93 -17.73 -9.05
C SER A 25 -12.97 -18.81 -7.98
N ASP A 26 -13.58 -19.94 -8.28
CA ASP A 26 -13.63 -21.09 -7.35
C ASP A 26 -12.26 -21.68 -7.09
N ALA A 27 -11.40 -21.68 -8.12
CA ALA A 27 -10.04 -22.19 -8.07
C ALA A 27 -9.07 -21.28 -8.82
N TRP A 28 -7.77 -21.49 -8.63
CA TRP A 28 -6.74 -20.90 -9.47
C TRP A 28 -6.90 -21.38 -10.92
N LYS A 29 -6.94 -20.43 -11.85
CA LYS A 29 -7.12 -20.69 -13.28
C LYS A 29 -5.83 -20.44 -14.02
N PHE A 30 -5.44 -21.36 -14.90
CA PHE A 30 -4.32 -21.15 -15.80
C PHE A 30 -4.57 -19.94 -16.71
N VAL A 31 -3.53 -19.14 -16.87
CA VAL A 31 -3.48 -18.02 -17.80
C VAL A 31 -2.68 -18.49 -19.02
N CYS A 32 -3.29 -18.45 -20.19
CA CYS A 32 -2.57 -18.74 -21.42
C CYS A 32 -1.54 -17.63 -21.67
N LEU A 33 -0.27 -17.98 -21.67
CA LEU A 33 0.80 -17.08 -22.02
C LEU A 33 0.80 -16.86 -23.54
N THR A 34 0.91 -15.59 -23.96
CA THR A 34 1.33 -15.22 -25.31
C THR A 34 2.86 -15.33 -25.38
N LYS A 35 3.42 -15.27 -26.58
CA LYS A 35 4.82 -15.59 -26.92
C LYS A 35 5.93 -14.85 -26.14
N ASP A 36 5.60 -13.86 -25.32
CA ASP A 36 6.58 -13.13 -24.53
C ASP A 36 6.83 -13.92 -23.24
N ASN A 37 7.96 -14.60 -23.18
CA ASN A 37 8.35 -15.41 -22.04
C ASN A 37 8.51 -14.55 -20.78
N ILE A 38 8.08 -15.09 -19.65
CA ILE A 38 8.42 -14.52 -18.34
C ILE A 38 9.94 -14.57 -18.19
N PRO A 39 10.59 -13.52 -17.67
CA PRO A 39 12.03 -13.55 -17.45
C PRO A 39 12.44 -14.73 -16.57
N ASP A 40 13.46 -15.47 -16.99
CA ASP A 40 13.90 -16.67 -16.28
C ASP A 40 14.41 -16.37 -14.85
N ASP A 41 14.92 -15.16 -14.64
CA ASP A 41 15.44 -14.65 -13.37
C ASP A 41 14.40 -13.87 -12.55
N LEU A 42 13.13 -13.84 -12.98
CA LEU A 42 12.03 -13.37 -12.13
C LEU A 42 11.77 -14.41 -11.03
N PRO A 43 11.83 -14.08 -9.74
CA PRO A 43 11.49 -15.03 -8.67
C PRO A 43 10.09 -15.60 -8.84
N ASN A 44 9.90 -16.84 -8.38
CA ASN A 44 8.56 -17.40 -8.22
C ASN A 44 7.83 -16.69 -7.08
N GLY A 45 6.54 -16.43 -7.27
CA GLY A 45 5.74 -15.74 -6.24
C GLY A 45 4.35 -15.38 -6.74
N THR A 46 3.67 -14.58 -5.93
CA THR A 46 2.31 -14.13 -6.22
C THR A 46 2.21 -12.61 -6.09
N PHE A 47 1.80 -11.96 -7.17
CA PHE A 47 1.34 -10.59 -7.16
C PHE A 47 -0.09 -10.58 -6.61
N VAL A 48 -0.34 -9.90 -5.50
CA VAL A 48 -1.67 -9.74 -4.92
C VAL A 48 -2.03 -8.26 -4.86
N ARG A 49 -3.29 -7.94 -5.17
CA ARG A 49 -3.83 -6.57 -5.07
C ARG A 49 -5.27 -6.63 -4.60
N THR A 50 -5.64 -5.76 -3.67
CA THR A 50 -7.03 -5.50 -3.34
C THR A 50 -7.52 -4.23 -4.01
N GLY A 51 -8.84 -4.11 -4.14
CA GLY A 51 -9.47 -2.90 -4.66
C GLY A 51 -10.97 -2.89 -4.42
N PRO A 52 -11.61 -1.72 -4.63
CA PRO A 52 -13.04 -1.57 -4.44
C PRO A 52 -13.81 -2.28 -5.55
N ASN A 53 -14.68 -3.20 -5.17
CA ASN A 53 -15.56 -3.92 -6.07
C ASN A 53 -16.93 -4.11 -5.39
N PRO A 54 -17.90 -3.19 -5.59
CA PRO A 54 -19.20 -3.28 -4.93
C PRO A 54 -19.85 -4.65 -5.10
N TYR A 55 -20.21 -5.28 -3.98
CA TYR A 55 -20.82 -6.60 -3.96
C TYR A 55 -22.29 -6.56 -4.38
N ASP A 56 -23.05 -5.61 -3.85
CA ASP A 56 -24.46 -5.40 -4.15
C ASP A 56 -24.72 -3.99 -4.69
N LEU A 57 -24.93 -3.89 -6.00
CA LEU A 57 -25.23 -2.61 -6.66
C LEU A 57 -26.62 -2.05 -6.30
N SER A 58 -27.53 -2.86 -5.76
CA SER A 58 -28.86 -2.40 -5.35
C SER A 58 -28.83 -1.53 -4.09
N GLU A 59 -27.79 -1.71 -3.26
CA GLU A 59 -27.59 -0.93 -2.03
C GLU A 59 -26.85 0.40 -2.28
N ILE A 60 -26.42 0.68 -3.52
CA ILE A 60 -25.62 1.86 -3.85
C ILE A 60 -26.51 3.04 -4.26
N ASN A 61 -26.30 4.19 -3.61
CA ASN A 61 -26.78 5.46 -4.15
C ASN A 61 -25.75 6.02 -5.16
N PRO A 62 -26.04 6.00 -6.47
CA PRO A 62 -25.07 6.38 -7.49
C PRO A 62 -24.67 7.86 -7.45
N LYS A 63 -25.42 8.72 -6.77
CA LYS A 63 -25.13 10.17 -6.65
C LYS A 63 -24.09 10.47 -5.58
N SER A 64 -24.00 9.61 -4.55
CA SER A 64 -23.08 9.77 -3.43
C SER A 64 -22.01 8.67 -3.39
N TYR A 65 -22.05 7.70 -4.30
CA TYR A 65 -21.06 6.63 -4.33
C TYR A 65 -19.69 7.16 -4.74
N HIS A 66 -18.71 6.90 -3.91
CA HIS A 66 -17.29 7.10 -4.19
C HIS A 66 -16.59 5.73 -4.21
N PHE A 67 -15.56 5.57 -5.06
CA PHE A 67 -14.87 4.27 -5.22
C PHE A 67 -14.24 3.74 -3.92
N PHE A 68 -13.86 4.59 -2.99
CA PHE A 68 -13.37 4.15 -1.67
C PHE A 68 -14.42 3.37 -0.85
N SER A 69 -15.69 3.49 -1.19
CA SER A 69 -16.78 2.80 -0.48
C SER A 69 -17.09 1.41 -1.00
N GLY A 70 -16.40 0.95 -2.06
CA GLY A 70 -16.59 -0.38 -2.62
C GLY A 70 -16.09 -1.50 -1.69
N ASP A 71 -16.73 -2.68 -1.76
CA ASP A 71 -16.29 -3.85 -1.01
C ASP A 71 -14.96 -4.37 -1.56
N GLY A 72 -14.11 -4.89 -0.69
CA GLY A 72 -12.80 -5.38 -1.08
C GLY A 72 -12.88 -6.67 -1.91
N MET A 73 -12.23 -6.66 -3.06
CA MET A 73 -11.96 -7.87 -3.83
C MET A 73 -10.47 -8.01 -4.03
N VAL A 74 -9.94 -9.17 -3.66
CA VAL A 74 -8.53 -9.50 -3.83
C VAL A 74 -8.33 -10.25 -5.14
N HIS A 75 -7.31 -9.85 -5.88
CA HIS A 75 -6.87 -10.47 -7.12
C HIS A 75 -5.44 -10.97 -6.94
N GLY A 76 -5.21 -12.25 -7.18
CA GLY A 76 -3.90 -12.89 -7.14
C GLY A 76 -3.46 -13.33 -8.53
N VAL A 77 -2.21 -13.03 -8.89
CA VAL A 77 -1.54 -13.54 -10.09
C VAL A 77 -0.30 -14.28 -9.64
N LYS A 78 -0.36 -15.61 -9.63
CA LYS A 78 0.73 -16.49 -9.20
C LYS A 78 1.60 -16.84 -10.40
N ILE A 79 2.89 -16.57 -10.27
CA ILE A 79 3.91 -16.87 -11.27
C ILE A 79 4.83 -17.98 -10.70
N ASN A 80 4.89 -19.10 -11.39
CA ASN A 80 5.74 -20.22 -11.04
C ASN A 80 6.45 -20.70 -12.31
N ASN A 81 7.68 -20.24 -12.51
CA ASN A 81 8.41 -20.39 -13.77
C ASN A 81 7.56 -19.89 -14.95
N GLU A 82 7.29 -20.75 -15.95
CA GLU A 82 6.47 -20.41 -17.12
C GLU A 82 4.96 -20.47 -16.88
N ASN A 83 4.53 -20.91 -15.69
CA ASN A 83 3.11 -21.06 -15.38
C ASN A 83 2.58 -19.80 -14.69
N VAL A 84 1.48 -19.28 -15.19
CA VAL A 84 0.75 -18.18 -14.55
C VAL A 84 -0.64 -18.67 -14.19
N LEU A 85 -1.04 -18.38 -12.95
CA LEU A 85 -2.36 -18.69 -12.43
C LEU A 85 -3.03 -17.41 -11.93
N TYR A 86 -4.33 -17.32 -12.09
CA TYR A 86 -5.14 -16.18 -11.63
C TYR A 86 -6.27 -16.63 -10.73
N LYS A 87 -6.53 -15.86 -9.67
CA LYS A 87 -7.67 -16.04 -8.78
C LYS A 87 -8.15 -14.69 -8.24
N ASN A 88 -9.46 -14.59 -7.98
CA ASN A 88 -10.04 -13.46 -7.25
C ASN A 88 -11.06 -13.95 -6.22
N GLN A 89 -11.16 -13.20 -5.10
CA GLN A 89 -12.13 -13.45 -4.04
C GLN A 89 -12.54 -12.14 -3.36
N TYR A 90 -13.80 -12.03 -2.96
CA TYR A 90 -14.23 -10.96 -2.06
C TYR A 90 -13.70 -11.18 -0.65
N VAL A 91 -13.31 -10.09 -0.01
CA VAL A 91 -13.10 -10.07 1.43
C VAL A 91 -14.45 -10.16 2.12
N ARG A 92 -14.70 -11.21 2.89
CA ARG A 92 -16.00 -11.47 3.58
C ARG A 92 -16.16 -10.55 4.78
N THR A 93 -16.38 -9.27 4.50
CA THR A 93 -16.59 -8.21 5.48
C THR A 93 -18.00 -8.29 6.10
N GLY A 94 -18.25 -7.46 7.12
CA GLY A 94 -19.57 -7.34 7.72
C GLY A 94 -20.64 -6.90 6.72
N ASN A 95 -20.28 -6.06 5.77
CA ASN A 95 -21.20 -5.63 4.71
C ASN A 95 -21.69 -6.81 3.84
N ILE A 96 -20.78 -7.70 3.45
CA ILE A 96 -21.11 -8.86 2.62
C ILE A 96 -21.80 -9.97 3.42
N THR A 97 -21.30 -10.25 4.64
CA THR A 97 -21.82 -11.32 5.49
C THR A 97 -23.07 -10.90 6.29
N LYS A 98 -23.41 -9.60 6.28
CA LYS A 98 -24.43 -8.99 7.12
C LYS A 98 -24.19 -9.18 8.63
N ASN A 99 -22.91 -9.33 9.00
CA ASN A 99 -22.47 -9.42 10.40
C ASN A 99 -22.05 -8.03 10.90
N ASN A 100 -22.89 -7.39 11.70
CA ASN A 100 -22.67 -6.05 12.22
C ASN A 100 -21.49 -5.95 13.23
N ASN A 101 -20.94 -7.08 13.68
CA ASN A 101 -19.76 -7.10 14.53
C ASN A 101 -18.44 -6.95 13.74
N LEU A 102 -18.49 -7.06 12.40
CA LEU A 102 -17.35 -6.89 11.51
C LEU A 102 -17.43 -5.54 10.83
N ALA A 103 -16.37 -4.75 10.88
CA ALA A 103 -16.30 -3.43 10.29
C ALA A 103 -15.32 -3.37 9.10
N GLY A 104 -15.43 -2.32 8.29
CA GLY A 104 -14.50 -2.03 7.21
C GLY A 104 -14.79 -2.74 5.90
N ARG A 105 -13.91 -2.52 4.93
CA ARG A 105 -14.07 -2.97 3.54
C ARG A 105 -12.96 -3.91 3.07
N GLY A 106 -11.75 -3.85 3.66
CA GLY A 106 -10.59 -4.62 3.22
C GLY A 106 -10.18 -4.35 1.78
N ASN A 107 -10.34 -3.13 1.31
CA ASN A 107 -10.27 -2.78 -0.11
C ASN A 107 -9.07 -1.92 -0.51
N THR A 108 -8.18 -1.57 0.44
CA THR A 108 -7.14 -0.57 0.19
C THR A 108 -5.77 -1.17 -0.03
N ALA A 109 -5.27 -2.01 0.87
CA ALA A 109 -3.93 -2.57 0.76
C ALA A 109 -3.85 -4.04 1.15
N MET A 110 -2.82 -4.72 0.62
CA MET A 110 -2.43 -6.06 1.02
C MET A 110 -1.15 -5.98 1.86
N VAL A 111 -1.10 -6.75 2.94
CA VAL A 111 0.06 -6.83 3.83
C VAL A 111 0.37 -8.28 4.14
N TYR A 112 1.65 -8.65 4.06
CA TYR A 112 2.13 -9.95 4.49
C TYR A 112 3.00 -9.80 5.74
N HIS A 113 2.68 -10.55 6.78
CA HIS A 113 3.49 -10.58 8.01
C HIS A 113 3.34 -11.92 8.71
N ASN A 114 4.46 -12.52 9.09
CA ASN A 114 4.52 -13.76 9.87
C ASN A 114 3.61 -14.88 9.34
N GLY A 115 3.66 -15.15 8.03
CA GLY A 115 2.84 -16.20 7.42
C GLY A 115 1.34 -15.87 7.29
N SER A 116 0.92 -14.65 7.59
CA SER A 116 -0.46 -14.18 7.42
C SER A 116 -0.56 -13.14 6.32
N LEU A 117 -1.59 -13.23 5.49
CA LEU A 117 -1.95 -12.26 4.48
C LEU A 117 -3.15 -11.45 4.97
N TYR A 118 -3.00 -10.13 4.98
CA TYR A 118 -4.04 -9.21 5.43
C TYR A 118 -4.57 -8.33 4.31
N ALA A 119 -5.89 -8.18 4.23
CA ALA A 119 -6.56 -7.14 3.46
C ALA A 119 -6.97 -6.02 4.40
N CYS A 120 -6.45 -4.81 4.15
CA CYS A 120 -6.57 -3.65 5.01
C CYS A 120 -7.45 -2.57 4.40
N ASP A 121 -8.03 -1.75 5.25
CA ASP A 121 -8.59 -0.43 4.94
C ASP A 121 -8.23 0.59 6.04
N GLU A 122 -8.71 1.83 5.90
CA GLU A 122 -8.38 2.91 6.84
C GLU A 122 -9.18 2.86 8.15
N GLY A 123 -10.33 2.25 8.16
CA GLY A 123 -11.35 2.43 9.20
C GLY A 123 -11.61 1.21 10.06
N SER A 124 -10.87 0.12 9.90
CA SER A 124 -11.15 -1.13 10.60
C SER A 124 -9.90 -1.91 10.97
N ARG A 125 -10.08 -3.02 11.68
CA ARG A 125 -9.06 -4.04 11.82
C ARG A 125 -8.89 -4.80 10.52
N PRO A 126 -7.68 -5.31 10.19
CA PRO A 126 -7.44 -5.99 8.93
C PRO A 126 -8.15 -7.35 8.87
N TYR A 127 -8.46 -7.79 7.67
CA TYR A 127 -9.00 -9.13 7.43
C TYR A 127 -7.88 -10.09 7.07
N GLU A 128 -7.73 -11.16 7.83
CA GLU A 128 -6.79 -12.24 7.55
C GLU A 128 -7.36 -13.16 6.48
N LEU A 129 -6.54 -13.44 5.46
CA LEU A 129 -6.90 -14.28 4.34
C LEU A 129 -6.05 -15.54 4.31
N LYS A 130 -6.66 -16.64 3.90
CA LYS A 130 -5.95 -17.88 3.59
C LYS A 130 -5.27 -17.72 2.23
N PHE A 131 -3.95 -17.79 2.19
CA PHE A 131 -3.18 -17.44 1.00
C PHE A 131 -3.52 -18.32 -0.23
N ASP A 132 -3.59 -19.65 -0.03
CA ASP A 132 -3.84 -20.60 -1.12
C ASP A 132 -5.21 -20.45 -1.78
N THR A 133 -6.21 -19.95 -1.04
CA THR A 133 -7.59 -19.83 -1.52
C THR A 133 -8.07 -18.38 -1.61
N LEU A 134 -7.35 -17.42 -1.04
CA LEU A 134 -7.73 -16.01 -0.84
C LEU A 134 -9.02 -15.84 -0.02
N GLN A 135 -9.49 -16.91 0.64
CA GLN A 135 -10.68 -16.86 1.48
C GLN A 135 -10.40 -16.11 2.79
N THR A 136 -11.39 -15.35 3.23
CA THR A 136 -11.33 -14.65 4.52
C THR A 136 -11.41 -15.67 5.66
N ILE A 137 -10.46 -15.60 6.59
CA ILE A 137 -10.41 -16.42 7.80
C ILE A 137 -11.18 -15.69 8.92
N ARG A 138 -10.79 -14.43 9.20
CA ARG A 138 -11.32 -13.62 10.31
C ARG A 138 -10.95 -12.14 10.15
N GLN A 139 -11.55 -11.29 10.95
CA GLN A 139 -10.99 -9.98 11.24
C GLN A 139 -9.96 -10.12 12.36
N GLN A 140 -8.72 -9.65 12.11
CA GLN A 140 -7.59 -9.87 13.04
C GLN A 140 -7.60 -8.82 14.15
N ASP A 141 -7.54 -9.28 15.39
CA ASP A 141 -7.47 -8.44 16.60
C ASP A 141 -6.25 -8.74 17.48
N PHE A 142 -5.32 -9.55 16.95
CA PHE A 142 -4.11 -10.01 17.67
C PHE A 142 -4.44 -10.58 19.04
N ASN A 143 -5.31 -11.60 19.08
CA ASN A 143 -5.81 -12.27 20.29
C ASN A 143 -6.57 -11.33 21.25
N GLY A 144 -7.32 -10.40 20.71
CA GLY A 144 -8.10 -9.43 21.48
C GLY A 144 -7.28 -8.27 22.05
N LEU A 145 -6.00 -8.16 21.72
CA LEU A 145 -5.13 -7.09 22.21
C LEU A 145 -5.27 -5.79 21.41
N LEU A 146 -5.57 -5.87 20.11
CA LEU A 146 -5.78 -4.70 19.28
C LEU A 146 -7.15 -4.08 19.55
N LYS A 147 -7.16 -2.90 20.17
CA LYS A 147 -8.37 -2.16 20.56
C LYS A 147 -8.68 -0.94 19.68
N HIS A 148 -7.89 -0.71 18.64
CA HIS A 148 -8.08 0.37 17.68
C HIS A 148 -8.08 -0.15 16.24
N THR A 149 -8.28 0.74 15.26
CA THR A 149 -8.21 0.41 13.84
C THR A 149 -6.77 0.14 13.39
N PHE A 150 -6.63 -0.27 12.17
CA PHE A 150 -5.33 -0.60 11.55
C PHE A 150 -5.27 0.15 10.22
N SER A 151 -4.26 0.98 10.00
CA SER A 151 -4.14 1.75 8.75
C SER A 151 -3.81 0.85 7.56
N ALA A 152 -4.09 1.34 6.37
CA ALA A 152 -3.77 0.61 5.14
C ALA A 152 -2.27 0.62 4.78
N HIS A 153 -1.45 1.41 5.48
CA HIS A 153 -0.03 1.59 5.19
C HIS A 153 0.91 1.19 6.34
N PRO A 154 0.79 -0.04 6.86
CA PRO A 154 1.77 -0.51 7.84
C PRO A 154 3.14 -0.66 7.21
N LYS A 155 4.19 -0.62 8.01
CA LYS A 155 5.58 -0.81 7.59
C LYS A 155 6.15 -2.08 8.23
N VAL A 156 6.62 -3.00 7.41
CA VAL A 156 7.37 -4.18 7.89
C VAL A 156 8.85 -3.85 7.86
N CYS A 157 9.48 -3.85 9.01
CA CYS A 157 10.92 -3.62 9.09
C CYS A 157 11.69 -4.84 8.55
N PRO A 158 12.50 -4.72 7.49
CA PRO A 158 13.17 -5.87 6.89
C PRO A 158 14.23 -6.50 7.81
N ASN A 159 14.75 -5.75 8.79
CA ASN A 159 15.77 -6.24 9.73
C ASN A 159 15.13 -6.97 10.92
N THR A 160 14.19 -6.33 11.62
CA THR A 160 13.59 -6.89 12.85
C THR A 160 12.36 -7.76 12.55
N LYS A 161 11.80 -7.66 11.33
CA LYS A 161 10.53 -8.26 10.92
C LYS A 161 9.35 -7.78 11.75
N GLU A 162 9.49 -6.68 12.46
CA GLU A 162 8.38 -6.03 13.16
C GLU A 162 7.44 -5.34 12.18
N LEU A 163 6.14 -5.41 12.50
CA LEU A 163 5.08 -4.73 11.78
C LEU A 163 4.67 -3.48 12.58
N HIS A 164 4.87 -2.32 11.98
CA HIS A 164 4.56 -1.01 12.55
C HIS A 164 3.33 -0.43 11.85
N PHE A 165 2.35 0.02 12.62
CA PHE A 165 1.14 0.61 12.06
C PHE A 165 0.52 1.65 13.00
N ILE A 166 -0.32 2.47 12.44
CA ILE A 166 -1.18 3.40 13.16
C ILE A 166 -2.64 2.97 13.01
N GLY A 167 -3.44 3.36 13.98
CA GLY A 167 -4.89 3.34 13.88
C GLY A 167 -5.44 4.67 14.38
N TYR A 168 -6.50 5.17 13.79
CA TYR A 168 -7.11 6.43 14.17
C TYR A 168 -8.63 6.37 14.12
N GLY A 169 -9.28 7.30 14.82
CA GLY A 169 -10.72 7.34 15.02
C GLY A 169 -11.10 7.11 16.49
N ARG A 170 -12.35 6.75 16.75
CA ARG A 170 -12.80 6.39 18.10
C ARG A 170 -12.42 4.95 18.37
N HIS A 171 -11.83 4.72 19.53
CA HIS A 171 -11.30 3.42 19.93
C HIS A 171 -11.66 3.09 21.40
N ASP A 172 -11.56 1.80 21.73
CA ASP A 172 -11.77 1.27 23.08
C ASP A 172 -10.41 0.95 23.75
N VAL A 173 -9.38 1.76 23.47
CA VAL A 173 -8.05 1.57 24.09
C VAL A 173 -8.13 2.00 25.55
N PRO A 174 -7.85 1.10 26.51
CA PRO A 174 -7.94 1.44 27.93
C PRO A 174 -7.02 2.61 28.31
N ASN A 175 -7.55 3.51 29.11
CA ASN A 175 -6.84 4.69 29.63
C ASN A 175 -6.29 5.65 28.54
N SER A 176 -6.94 5.70 27.39
CA SER A 176 -6.53 6.59 26.30
C SER A 176 -7.74 7.26 25.64
N ASP A 177 -7.71 8.58 25.61
CA ASP A 177 -8.64 9.41 24.81
C ASP A 177 -8.01 9.87 23.48
N ALA A 178 -6.80 9.41 23.17
CA ALA A 178 -6.10 9.79 21.94
C ALA A 178 -6.87 9.32 20.70
N PHE A 179 -6.93 10.19 19.68
CA PHE A 179 -7.56 9.86 18.40
C PHE A 179 -6.71 8.89 17.57
N THR A 180 -5.40 8.88 17.80
CA THR A 180 -4.45 8.06 17.04
C THR A 180 -3.62 7.20 17.98
N HIS A 181 -3.34 5.97 17.56
CA HIS A 181 -2.50 5.03 18.29
C HIS A 181 -1.46 4.45 17.34
N TYR A 182 -0.23 4.33 17.80
CA TYR A 182 0.86 3.62 17.14
C TYR A 182 1.09 2.27 17.78
N SER A 183 1.10 1.23 16.98
CA SER A 183 1.28 -0.14 17.46
C SER A 183 2.40 -0.87 16.74
N VAL A 184 3.00 -1.82 17.45
CA VAL A 184 4.07 -2.68 16.94
C VAL A 184 3.72 -4.13 17.24
N VAL A 185 3.82 -4.96 16.20
CA VAL A 185 3.71 -6.42 16.27
C VAL A 185 5.08 -7.02 15.99
N ASP A 186 5.49 -8.00 16.80
CA ASP A 186 6.79 -8.65 16.62
C ASP A 186 6.80 -9.63 15.43
N LYS A 187 7.98 -10.16 15.14
CA LYS A 187 8.18 -11.16 14.06
C LYS A 187 7.37 -12.45 14.20
N ASN A 188 6.85 -12.72 15.40
CA ASN A 188 6.03 -13.91 15.71
C ASN A 188 4.52 -13.60 15.69
N GLY A 189 4.12 -12.38 15.34
CA GLY A 189 2.71 -11.95 15.28
C GLY A 189 2.12 -11.54 16.62
N MET A 190 2.95 -11.26 17.63
CA MET A 190 2.49 -10.79 18.94
C MET A 190 2.46 -9.25 18.98
N LEU A 191 1.34 -8.67 19.37
CA LEU A 191 1.23 -7.23 19.63
C LEU A 191 2.06 -6.87 20.87
N LEU A 192 3.15 -6.11 20.66
CA LEU A 192 4.11 -5.75 21.70
C LEU A 192 3.66 -4.52 22.49
N LYS A 193 3.13 -3.51 21.78
CA LYS A 193 2.76 -2.24 22.38
C LYS A 193 1.73 -1.49 21.56
N THR A 194 1.04 -0.59 22.24
CA THR A 194 0.17 0.44 21.67
C THR A 194 0.46 1.76 22.37
N VAL A 195 0.94 2.75 21.64
CA VAL A 195 1.30 4.07 22.14
C VAL A 195 0.27 5.08 21.66
N PRO A 196 -0.46 5.77 22.55
CA PRO A 196 -1.32 6.89 22.15
C PRO A 196 -0.49 8.05 21.62
N ILE A 197 -0.93 8.64 20.51
CA ILE A 197 -0.28 9.79 19.89
C ILE A 197 -1.24 10.97 19.89
N ASN A 198 -0.85 12.04 20.61
CA ASN A 198 -1.64 13.25 20.72
C ASN A 198 -1.23 14.25 19.64
N TYR A 199 -1.97 14.25 18.55
CA TYR A 199 -1.83 15.22 17.48
C TYR A 199 -2.33 16.61 17.94
N ARG A 200 -1.79 17.66 17.36
CA ARG A 200 -2.28 19.03 17.62
C ARG A 200 -3.71 19.24 17.12
N ARG A 201 -4.12 18.51 16.10
CA ARG A 201 -5.47 18.52 15.56
C ARG A 201 -6.30 17.43 16.21
N PRO A 202 -7.54 17.72 16.61
CA PRO A 202 -8.37 16.76 17.34
C PRO A 202 -8.79 15.54 16.50
N THR A 203 -8.88 15.69 15.18
CA THR A 203 -9.30 14.62 14.26
C THR A 203 -8.48 14.68 12.95
N PRO A 204 -7.16 14.42 13.02
CA PRO A 204 -6.33 14.45 11.82
C PRO A 204 -6.72 13.31 10.87
N LEU A 205 -6.65 13.56 9.57
CA LEU A 205 -6.66 12.49 8.58
C LEU A 205 -5.23 12.01 8.36
N ILE A 206 -4.94 10.80 8.80
CA ILE A 206 -3.60 10.21 8.75
C ILE A 206 -3.68 8.99 7.85
N HIS A 207 -3.07 9.06 6.67
CA HIS A 207 -3.14 7.98 5.69
C HIS A 207 -1.97 7.01 5.81
N ASP A 208 -0.77 7.54 5.99
CA ASP A 208 0.49 6.77 5.99
C ASP A 208 1.39 7.17 7.18
N MET A 209 2.42 6.39 7.41
CA MET A 209 3.51 6.63 8.34
C MET A 209 4.83 6.19 7.75
N ALA A 210 5.94 6.58 8.35
CA ALA A 210 7.25 6.07 7.98
C ALA A 210 7.97 5.45 9.18
N ILE A 211 8.95 4.59 8.88
CA ILE A 211 9.94 4.13 9.86
C ILE A 211 11.34 4.35 9.32
N THR A 212 12.25 4.68 10.21
CA THR A 212 13.69 4.58 10.02
C THR A 212 14.23 3.40 10.84
N GLU A 213 15.52 3.23 10.91
CA GLU A 213 16.11 2.18 11.75
C GLU A 213 15.70 2.32 13.22
N ASN A 214 15.69 3.54 13.76
CA ASN A 214 15.43 3.79 15.18
C ASN A 214 14.15 4.59 15.47
N HIS A 215 13.53 5.23 14.48
CA HIS A 215 12.37 6.11 14.71
C HIS A 215 11.15 5.73 13.87
N ALA A 216 9.97 6.06 14.39
CA ALA A 216 8.70 6.12 13.65
C ALA A 216 8.34 7.59 13.40
N ILE A 217 7.78 7.87 12.21
CA ILE A 217 7.48 9.24 11.77
C ILE A 217 5.98 9.32 11.48
N PHE A 218 5.34 10.31 12.09
CA PHE A 218 3.92 10.60 11.97
C PHE A 218 3.70 11.96 11.32
N MET A 219 2.71 12.05 10.44
CA MET A 219 2.41 13.27 9.72
C MET A 219 1.07 13.86 10.17
N ASP A 220 1.06 15.12 10.60
CA ASP A 220 -0.12 15.89 10.94
C ASP A 220 -0.34 16.96 9.87
N PHE A 221 -1.05 16.57 8.81
CA PHE A 221 -1.39 17.47 7.71
C PHE A 221 -2.61 18.32 8.04
N PRO A 222 -2.69 19.55 7.50
CA PRO A 222 -3.85 20.44 7.70
C PRO A 222 -5.06 20.01 6.86
N LEU A 223 -5.48 18.76 6.97
CA LEU A 223 -6.65 18.20 6.32
C LEU A 223 -7.64 17.73 7.38
N TYR A 224 -8.80 18.38 7.43
CA TYR A 224 -9.83 18.11 8.44
C TYR A 224 -11.00 17.29 7.91
N ASP A 225 -11.23 17.33 6.59
CA ASP A 225 -12.35 16.65 5.96
C ASP A 225 -12.00 16.35 4.49
N MET A 226 -12.28 15.13 4.07
CA MET A 226 -12.12 14.73 2.66
C MET A 226 -13.13 15.41 1.74
N ALA A 227 -14.23 15.98 2.28
CA ALA A 227 -15.28 16.62 1.52
C ALA A 227 -15.06 18.13 1.30
N GLY A 228 -14.18 18.77 2.06
CA GLY A 228 -13.96 20.21 2.05
C GLY A 228 -12.69 20.68 1.37
N PRO A 229 -12.59 21.98 1.01
CA PRO A 229 -11.33 22.55 0.57
C PRO A 229 -10.34 22.57 1.75
N THR A 230 -9.15 22.05 1.53
CA THR A 230 -8.05 22.10 2.50
C THR A 230 -7.62 23.56 2.67
N LYS A 231 -7.72 24.12 3.88
CA LYS A 231 -7.09 25.39 4.19
C LYS A 231 -5.59 25.14 4.40
N ILE A 232 -4.79 25.40 3.38
CA ILE A 232 -3.33 25.17 3.40
C ILE A 232 -2.59 26.30 4.14
N GLU A 233 -3.30 27.18 4.82
CA GLU A 233 -2.70 28.24 5.64
C GLU A 233 -2.07 27.69 6.93
N ASP A 234 -2.51 26.52 7.39
CA ASP A 234 -1.94 25.86 8.56
C ASP A 234 -0.68 25.09 8.21
N LYS A 235 0.24 25.03 9.17
CA LYS A 235 1.50 24.31 9.04
C LYS A 235 1.29 22.78 9.13
N THR A 236 2.12 22.03 8.44
CA THR A 236 2.28 20.60 8.63
C THR A 236 3.20 20.34 9.80
N MET A 237 2.89 19.32 10.61
CA MET A 237 3.76 18.87 11.70
C MET A 237 4.22 17.43 11.43
N PHE A 238 5.49 17.18 11.68
CA PHE A 238 6.07 15.85 11.66
C PHE A 238 6.45 15.44 13.08
N GLY A 239 5.84 14.36 13.58
CA GLY A 239 6.17 13.76 14.86
C GLY A 239 7.18 12.64 14.66
N ILE A 240 8.29 12.69 15.38
CA ILE A 240 9.37 11.70 15.28
C ILE A 240 9.53 11.08 16.67
N LEU A 241 9.29 9.77 16.77
CA LEU A 241 9.30 9.01 18.01
C LEU A 241 10.29 7.85 17.93
N PRO A 242 11.16 7.63 18.94
CA PRO A 242 11.97 6.42 18.99
C PRO A 242 11.09 5.15 18.91
N ARG A 243 11.48 4.19 18.08
CA ARG A 243 10.69 2.96 17.88
C ARG A 243 10.56 2.11 19.14
N ASN A 244 11.50 2.23 20.10
CA ASN A 244 11.46 1.54 21.39
C ASN A 244 10.66 2.30 22.47
N ALA A 245 10.23 3.55 22.23
CA ALA A 245 9.44 4.32 23.18
C ALA A 245 8.14 3.60 23.56
N MET A 246 7.78 3.65 24.84
CA MET A 246 6.56 3.03 25.36
C MET A 246 5.40 4.02 25.53
N ASP A 247 5.70 5.31 25.40
CA ASP A 247 4.76 6.42 25.40
C ASP A 247 5.28 7.55 24.50
N GLU A 248 4.54 8.66 24.41
CA GLU A 248 4.89 9.79 23.55
C GLU A 248 5.82 10.84 24.18
N SER A 249 6.35 10.61 25.36
CA SER A 249 7.16 11.62 26.09
C SER A 249 8.43 12.01 25.35
N GLU A 250 8.96 11.11 24.51
CA GLU A 250 10.14 11.35 23.68
C GLU A 250 9.80 11.88 22.28
N MET A 251 8.52 12.17 22.00
CA MET A 251 8.09 12.68 20.69
C MET A 251 8.69 14.05 20.39
N ILE A 252 9.34 14.14 19.24
CA ILE A 252 9.85 15.40 18.71
C ILE A 252 8.91 15.84 17.59
N TRP A 253 8.21 16.98 17.81
CA TRP A 253 7.39 17.58 16.79
C TRP A 253 8.17 18.67 16.03
N ILE A 254 8.27 18.55 14.72
CA ILE A 254 8.95 19.49 13.82
C ILE A 254 7.93 20.10 12.87
N GLU A 255 7.97 21.43 12.76
CA GLU A 255 7.09 22.21 11.91
C GLU A 255 7.65 22.31 10.49
N SER A 256 6.77 22.19 9.50
CA SER A 256 7.05 22.39 8.08
C SER A 256 5.98 23.28 7.44
N LYS A 257 6.23 23.68 6.19
CA LYS A 257 5.26 24.40 5.36
C LYS A 257 3.96 23.58 5.23
N GLY A 258 2.83 24.29 5.23
CA GLY A 258 1.52 23.67 5.01
C GLY A 258 1.45 22.97 3.66
N MET A 259 1.12 21.69 3.70
CA MET A 259 0.94 20.84 2.53
C MET A 259 0.08 19.64 2.90
N TYR A 260 -0.23 18.83 1.92
CA TYR A 260 -0.89 17.55 2.10
C TYR A 260 -0.11 16.45 1.40
N GLY A 261 -0.06 15.25 2.00
CA GLY A 261 0.58 14.09 1.42
C GLY A 261 -0.19 12.82 1.73
N PHE A 262 -0.18 11.88 0.79
CA PHE A 262 -0.76 10.57 0.98
C PHE A 262 0.31 9.53 1.31
N HIS A 263 1.24 9.30 0.37
CA HIS A 263 2.09 8.12 0.40
C HIS A 263 3.54 8.46 0.69
N VAL A 264 4.12 7.71 1.59
CA VAL A 264 5.55 7.71 1.91
C VAL A 264 6.26 6.74 0.98
N ALA A 265 7.33 7.20 0.34
CA ALA A 265 8.24 6.31 -0.38
C ALA A 265 9.17 5.57 0.57
N ASN A 266 9.92 6.30 1.41
CA ASN A 266 10.84 5.73 2.39
C ASN A 266 11.32 6.79 3.39
N ALA A 267 11.92 6.33 4.48
CA ALA A 267 12.68 7.18 5.39
C ALA A 267 13.92 6.44 5.91
N TRP A 268 14.98 7.20 6.21
CA TRP A 268 16.22 6.65 6.77
C TRP A 268 16.96 7.70 7.61
N GLU A 269 17.93 7.25 8.36
CA GLU A 269 18.80 8.09 9.19
C GLU A 269 20.15 8.30 8.53
N THR A 270 20.72 9.51 8.72
CA THR A 270 22.11 9.81 8.45
C THR A 270 22.70 10.54 9.65
N PHE A 271 23.99 10.35 9.90
CA PHE A 271 24.69 11.06 10.95
C PHE A 271 25.46 12.25 10.35
N ASP A 272 25.19 13.43 10.87
CA ASP A 272 25.93 14.65 10.54
C ASP A 272 27.09 14.78 11.52
N GLU A 273 28.30 14.47 11.06
CA GLU A 273 29.51 14.51 11.87
C GLU A 273 29.85 15.93 12.34
N GLU A 274 29.65 16.93 11.49
CA GLU A 274 29.96 18.33 11.77
C GLU A 274 29.14 18.87 12.94
N ASN A 275 27.85 18.60 12.93
CA ASN A 275 26.93 19.06 13.96
C ASN A 275 26.67 18.02 15.06
N SER A 276 27.24 16.81 14.95
CA SER A 276 27.00 15.67 15.84
C SER A 276 25.51 15.46 16.05
N SER A 277 24.76 15.32 14.96
CA SER A 277 23.30 15.19 14.95
C SER A 277 22.83 14.03 14.09
N ILE A 278 21.70 13.41 14.47
CA ILE A 278 20.96 12.49 13.61
C ILE A 278 20.02 13.29 12.73
N LEU A 279 20.16 13.10 11.42
CA LEU A 279 19.26 13.64 10.41
C LEU A 279 18.30 12.56 9.95
N ILE A 280 17.00 12.86 9.99
CA ILE A 280 15.95 12.02 9.43
C ILE A 280 15.68 12.48 7.99
N ASN A 281 15.87 11.57 7.06
CA ASN A 281 15.51 11.74 5.66
C ASN A 281 14.15 11.10 5.42
N LEU A 282 13.20 11.82 4.82
CA LEU A 282 11.87 11.34 4.48
C LEU A 282 11.56 11.69 3.03
N LEU A 283 11.25 10.68 2.22
CA LEU A 283 10.74 10.83 0.87
C LEU A 283 9.26 10.48 0.84
N MET A 284 8.44 11.40 0.37
CA MET A 284 6.99 11.18 0.23
C MET A 284 6.39 12.02 -0.89
N VAL A 285 5.22 11.59 -1.35
CA VAL A 285 4.44 12.32 -2.34
C VAL A 285 3.54 13.33 -1.65
N THR A 286 3.65 14.59 -2.04
CA THR A 286 2.90 15.70 -1.43
C THR A 286 2.34 16.66 -2.48
N SER A 287 1.32 17.41 -2.10
CA SER A 287 0.74 18.51 -2.88
C SER A 287 0.52 19.76 -2.01
N LEU A 288 0.70 20.92 -2.62
CA LEU A 288 0.35 22.21 -2.02
C LEU A 288 -1.13 22.58 -2.27
N ASN A 289 -1.79 21.93 -3.23
CA ASN A 289 -3.16 22.22 -3.66
C ASN A 289 -3.91 20.89 -3.86
N PHE A 290 -4.53 20.39 -2.81
CA PHE A 290 -5.25 19.13 -2.87
C PHE A 290 -6.78 19.35 -2.82
N HIS A 291 -7.52 18.74 -3.77
CA HIS A 291 -8.98 18.69 -3.77
C HIS A 291 -9.47 17.29 -4.05
N PHE A 292 -9.81 16.57 -3.01
CA PHE A 292 -10.24 15.18 -3.08
C PHE A 292 -11.47 14.95 -3.98
N GLN A 293 -12.51 15.80 -3.82
CA GLN A 293 -13.76 15.66 -4.58
C GLN A 293 -13.67 15.99 -6.07
N ARG A 294 -12.67 16.76 -6.48
CA ARG A 294 -12.53 17.20 -7.89
C ARG A 294 -11.63 16.31 -8.70
N SER A 295 -11.14 15.19 -8.12
CA SER A 295 -10.12 14.34 -8.75
C SER A 295 -8.91 15.14 -9.26
N ASN A 296 -8.69 16.34 -8.71
CA ASN A 296 -7.55 17.18 -9.09
C ASN A 296 -6.33 16.75 -8.27
N ILE A 297 -5.77 15.62 -8.70
CA ILE A 297 -4.51 15.07 -8.22
C ILE A 297 -3.30 15.66 -8.99
N SER A 298 -3.55 16.67 -9.83
CA SER A 298 -2.47 17.41 -10.48
C SER A 298 -1.69 18.18 -9.42
N GLY A 299 -0.38 18.05 -9.45
CA GLY A 299 0.49 18.72 -8.49
C GLY A 299 1.03 17.86 -7.36
N LEU A 300 0.69 16.56 -7.35
CA LEU A 300 1.39 15.59 -6.52
C LEU A 300 2.85 15.45 -7.02
N ARG A 301 3.80 15.64 -6.10
CA ARG A 301 5.23 15.63 -6.40
C ARG A 301 5.99 14.86 -5.34
N LEU A 302 7.02 14.15 -5.75
CA LEU A 302 7.96 13.56 -4.80
C LEU A 302 8.78 14.67 -4.14
N ARG A 303 8.81 14.63 -2.80
CA ARG A 303 9.50 15.63 -1.99
C ARG A 303 10.43 14.94 -0.99
N HIS A 304 11.61 15.52 -0.81
CA HIS A 304 12.59 15.09 0.16
C HIS A 304 12.64 16.08 1.32
N PHE A 305 12.38 15.59 2.51
CA PHE A 305 12.50 16.32 3.77
C PHE A 305 13.72 15.84 4.51
N ILE A 306 14.42 16.76 5.16
CA ILE A 306 15.50 16.46 6.10
C ILE A 306 15.20 17.18 7.41
N PHE A 307 15.15 16.42 8.50
CA PHE A 307 14.88 16.91 9.85
C PHE A 307 16.10 16.65 10.73
N ASP A 308 16.52 17.65 11.49
CA ASP A 308 17.60 17.54 12.46
C ASP A 308 17.02 17.31 13.86
N LEU A 309 17.30 16.16 14.45
CA LEU A 309 16.76 15.79 15.77
C LEU A 309 17.37 16.60 16.91
N LYS A 310 18.61 17.08 16.79
CA LYS A 310 19.28 17.89 17.81
C LYS A 310 18.68 19.29 17.89
N THR A 311 18.51 19.95 16.75
CA THR A 311 17.93 21.31 16.68
C THR A 311 16.42 21.30 16.68
N LYS A 312 15.78 20.15 16.44
CA LYS A 312 14.35 19.93 16.28
C LYS A 312 13.75 20.82 15.19
N LYS A 313 14.47 20.91 14.05
CA LYS A 313 14.08 21.75 12.91
C LYS A 313 14.12 21.00 11.60
N GLU A 314 13.29 21.46 10.66
CA GLU A 314 13.44 21.11 9.25
C GLU A 314 14.69 21.79 8.68
N VAL A 315 15.60 21.00 8.14
CA VAL A 315 16.81 21.47 7.45
C VAL A 315 16.47 21.78 5.99
N SER A 316 15.69 20.93 5.35
CA SER A 316 15.24 21.13 3.96
C SER A 316 13.93 20.43 3.66
N CYS A 317 13.22 20.98 2.64
CA CYS A 317 11.97 20.46 2.13
C CYS A 317 11.89 20.75 0.62
N ASN A 318 12.44 19.85 -0.19
CA ASN A 318 12.63 20.09 -1.62
C ASN A 318 11.76 19.16 -2.47
N VAL A 319 11.13 19.71 -3.54
CA VAL A 319 10.62 18.89 -4.63
C VAL A 319 11.82 18.30 -5.36
N VAL A 320 11.87 16.99 -5.50
CA VAL A 320 13.00 16.28 -6.13
C VAL A 320 12.66 15.74 -7.51
N SER A 321 11.38 15.73 -7.88
CA SER A 321 10.92 15.38 -9.22
C SER A 321 9.73 16.26 -9.61
N ASP A 322 9.79 16.85 -10.81
CA ASP A 322 8.71 17.65 -11.39
C ASP A 322 7.58 16.80 -12.01
N VAL A 323 7.78 15.50 -12.06
CA VAL A 323 6.78 14.57 -12.58
C VAL A 323 5.62 14.44 -11.58
N SER A 324 4.38 14.53 -12.08
CA SER A 324 3.20 14.24 -11.28
C SER A 324 3.10 12.74 -11.07
N MET A 325 3.27 12.30 -9.82
CA MET A 325 3.28 10.89 -9.47
C MET A 325 2.58 10.62 -8.16
N ASP A 326 2.12 9.39 -7.99
CA ASP A 326 1.69 8.83 -6.71
C ASP A 326 2.04 7.33 -6.64
N PHE A 327 1.62 6.65 -5.57
CA PHE A 327 1.95 5.25 -5.31
C PHE A 327 3.46 4.98 -5.39
N PRO A 328 4.28 5.70 -4.58
CA PRO A 328 5.72 5.53 -4.61
C PRO A 328 6.09 4.14 -4.06
N ILE A 329 6.95 3.44 -4.78
CA ILE A 329 7.44 2.09 -4.46
C ILE A 329 8.95 2.09 -4.44
N ILE A 330 9.50 1.30 -3.55
CA ILE A 330 10.92 0.96 -3.45
C ILE A 330 11.11 -0.55 -3.40
N ASP A 331 12.35 -1.00 -3.39
CA ASP A 331 12.65 -2.35 -2.94
C ASP A 331 12.30 -2.48 -1.44
N ASN A 332 11.32 -3.31 -1.11
CA ASN A 332 10.83 -3.48 0.27
C ASN A 332 11.91 -3.93 1.26
N ARG A 333 13.03 -4.51 0.79
CA ARG A 333 14.19 -4.86 1.60
C ARG A 333 15.00 -3.65 2.07
N LYS A 334 14.74 -2.46 1.47
CA LYS A 334 15.35 -1.17 1.79
C LYS A 334 14.44 -0.26 2.64
N VAL A 335 13.29 -0.72 3.09
CA VAL A 335 12.46 0.03 4.04
C VAL A 335 13.28 0.36 5.28
N SER A 336 13.20 1.60 5.77
CA SER A 336 14.00 2.15 6.87
C SER A 336 15.49 2.38 6.59
N LYS A 337 15.96 2.11 5.37
CA LYS A 337 17.36 2.30 4.94
C LYS A 337 17.39 3.20 3.71
N ARG A 338 18.57 3.80 3.45
CA ARG A 338 18.76 4.55 2.21
C ARG A 338 18.48 3.63 1.01
N THR A 339 17.69 4.10 0.09
CA THR A 339 17.45 3.46 -1.21
C THR A 339 17.90 4.42 -2.31
N ARG A 340 18.38 3.91 -3.44
CA ARG A 340 18.77 4.73 -4.58
C ARG A 340 17.58 5.09 -5.44
N TYR A 341 16.72 4.12 -5.77
CA TYR A 341 15.63 4.32 -6.69
C TYR A 341 14.28 4.37 -5.99
N ILE A 342 13.45 5.34 -6.40
CA ILE A 342 12.02 5.40 -6.09
C ILE A 342 11.27 5.27 -7.41
N TYR A 343 10.36 4.32 -7.46
CA TYR A 343 9.44 4.12 -8.57
C TYR A 343 8.07 4.67 -8.19
N GLY A 344 7.24 4.98 -9.19
CA GLY A 344 5.87 5.42 -8.92
C GLY A 344 5.00 5.37 -10.16
N SER A 345 3.71 5.53 -9.91
CA SER A 345 2.70 5.64 -10.97
C SER A 345 2.63 7.09 -11.44
N ARG A 346 2.83 7.33 -12.72
CA ARG A 346 2.70 8.66 -13.31
C ARG A 346 1.24 9.03 -13.46
N LEU A 347 0.89 10.22 -12.98
CA LEU A 347 -0.45 10.77 -13.06
C LEU A 347 -0.56 11.74 -14.23
N THR A 348 -1.61 11.59 -15.05
CA THR A 348 -1.87 12.48 -16.18
C THR A 348 -3.09 13.35 -15.95
N THR A 349 -3.04 14.59 -16.47
CA THR A 349 -4.21 15.48 -16.52
C THR A 349 -4.92 15.47 -17.87
N LYS A 350 -4.42 14.68 -18.82
CA LYS A 350 -4.95 14.62 -20.19
C LYS A 350 -6.31 13.96 -20.31
N ILE A 351 -6.70 13.20 -19.29
CA ILE A 351 -7.93 12.42 -19.25
C ILE A 351 -8.71 12.66 -17.96
N SER A 352 -10.02 12.61 -18.06
CA SER A 352 -10.93 12.77 -16.91
C SER A 352 -11.32 11.41 -16.34
N LEU A 353 -10.36 10.70 -15.76
CA LEU A 353 -10.59 9.45 -15.02
C LEU A 353 -10.32 9.68 -13.53
N PRO A 354 -11.02 8.97 -12.64
CA PRO A 354 -10.54 8.81 -11.28
C PRO A 354 -9.20 8.04 -11.29
N LEU A 355 -8.14 8.60 -10.72
CA LEU A 355 -6.78 8.02 -10.74
C LEU A 355 -6.25 7.73 -12.16
N PRO A 356 -5.99 8.75 -12.97
CA PRO A 356 -5.56 8.58 -14.36
C PRO A 356 -4.05 8.27 -14.43
N ILE A 357 -3.69 7.00 -14.29
CA ILE A 357 -2.31 6.51 -14.35
C ILE A 357 -2.02 6.07 -15.79
N ASP A 358 -1.16 6.82 -16.49
CA ASP A 358 -0.82 6.58 -17.89
C ASP A 358 0.65 6.17 -18.10
N GLY A 359 1.38 5.87 -17.03
CA GLY A 359 2.77 5.49 -17.13
C GLY A 359 3.41 5.19 -15.77
N LEU A 360 4.71 4.93 -15.78
CA LEU A 360 5.55 4.77 -14.62
C LEU A 360 6.66 5.80 -14.60
N THR A 361 7.22 6.06 -13.43
CA THR A 361 8.37 6.94 -13.24
C THR A 361 9.38 6.28 -12.33
N ARG A 362 10.67 6.60 -12.50
CA ARG A 362 11.77 6.27 -11.61
C ARG A 362 12.56 7.52 -11.30
N TYR A 363 12.75 7.80 -10.02
CA TYR A 363 13.66 8.84 -9.54
C TYR A 363 14.94 8.19 -8.99
N ASP A 364 16.10 8.69 -9.40
CA ASP A 364 17.43 8.30 -8.88
C ASP A 364 17.91 9.36 -7.87
N ILE A 365 18.00 8.98 -6.61
CA ILE A 365 18.44 9.89 -5.53
C ILE A 365 19.89 10.37 -5.72
N GLU A 366 20.75 9.57 -6.35
CA GLU A 366 22.17 9.89 -6.49
C GLU A 366 22.43 10.91 -7.59
N THR A 367 21.70 10.78 -8.70
CA THR A 367 21.89 11.67 -9.86
C THR A 367 20.88 12.80 -9.94
N GLY A 368 19.75 12.68 -9.21
CA GLY A 368 18.61 13.59 -9.33
C GLY A 368 17.79 13.38 -10.62
N GLU A 369 18.11 12.35 -11.41
CA GLU A 369 17.43 12.08 -12.67
C GLU A 369 16.04 11.45 -12.43
N THR A 370 15.05 11.91 -13.21
CA THR A 370 13.75 11.27 -13.31
C THR A 370 13.57 10.70 -14.70
N ILE A 371 13.26 9.40 -14.81
CA ILE A 371 12.91 8.72 -16.06
C ILE A 371 11.42 8.41 -16.04
N GLU A 372 10.75 8.64 -17.18
CA GLU A 372 9.34 8.34 -17.38
C GLU A 372 9.15 7.34 -18.52
N ILE A 373 8.20 6.44 -18.35
CA ILE A 373 7.69 5.59 -19.45
C ILE A 373 6.18 5.80 -19.58
N ASP A 374 5.74 5.93 -20.84
CA ASP A 374 4.32 5.99 -21.18
C ASP A 374 3.78 4.57 -21.36
N PHE A 375 2.57 4.31 -20.86
CA PHE A 375 1.80 3.18 -21.35
C PHE A 375 1.31 3.44 -22.77
N PRO A 376 1.01 2.39 -23.56
CA PRO A 376 0.38 2.56 -24.86
C PRO A 376 -0.92 3.37 -24.75
N GLU A 377 -1.30 4.06 -25.84
CA GLU A 377 -2.55 4.83 -25.89
C GLU A 377 -3.78 3.97 -25.53
N GLY A 378 -4.65 4.48 -24.66
CA GLY A 378 -5.82 3.76 -24.17
C GLY A 378 -5.49 2.65 -23.14
N VAL A 379 -4.26 2.61 -22.64
CA VAL A 379 -3.85 1.72 -21.56
C VAL A 379 -3.63 2.51 -20.29
N TYR A 380 -4.25 2.08 -19.20
CA TYR A 380 -4.14 2.70 -17.88
C TYR A 380 -3.74 1.66 -16.83
N GLY A 381 -2.82 2.01 -15.95
CA GLY A 381 -2.29 1.12 -14.93
C GLY A 381 -2.78 1.40 -13.51
N GLY A 382 -2.09 0.80 -12.57
CA GLY A 382 -2.20 1.02 -11.13
C GLY A 382 -0.82 1.16 -10.51
N GLU A 383 -0.73 0.89 -9.19
CA GLU A 383 0.55 0.77 -8.50
C GLU A 383 1.39 -0.35 -9.11
N CYS A 384 2.68 -0.11 -9.29
CA CYS A 384 3.63 -1.17 -9.62
C CYS A 384 4.23 -1.79 -8.36
N GLN A 385 4.80 -3.00 -8.50
CA GLN A 385 5.60 -3.64 -7.46
C GLN A 385 7.00 -3.92 -7.98
N PHE A 386 8.02 -3.56 -7.19
CA PHE A 386 9.40 -3.90 -7.49
C PHE A 386 9.70 -5.33 -7.02
N VAL A 387 10.26 -6.14 -7.91
CA VAL A 387 10.70 -7.51 -7.63
C VAL A 387 12.15 -7.65 -8.08
N PRO A 388 13.12 -7.88 -7.17
CA PRO A 388 14.52 -8.04 -7.52
C PRO A 388 14.73 -9.28 -8.40
N LYS A 389 15.75 -9.28 -9.26
CA LYS A 389 16.16 -10.46 -10.00
C LYS A 389 16.63 -11.56 -9.06
N GLN A 390 16.46 -12.80 -9.46
CA GLN A 390 16.92 -13.98 -8.74
C GLN A 390 18.03 -14.66 -9.53
N TYR A 391 19.24 -14.63 -8.99
CA TYR A 391 20.38 -15.33 -9.58
C TYR A 391 20.30 -16.84 -9.36
N ASN A 392 20.81 -17.59 -10.29
CA ASN A 392 20.93 -19.05 -10.18
C ASN A 392 19.60 -19.76 -9.81
N LYS A 393 18.46 -19.22 -10.29
CA LYS A 393 17.15 -19.79 -10.02
C LYS A 393 17.11 -21.27 -10.37
N GLY A 394 16.64 -22.10 -9.42
CA GLY A 394 16.58 -23.56 -9.59
C GLY A 394 17.84 -24.29 -9.18
N THR A 395 18.86 -23.63 -8.65
CA THR A 395 20.08 -24.26 -8.09
C THR A 395 20.11 -24.16 -6.57
N ALA A 396 21.04 -24.83 -5.92
CA ALA A 396 21.23 -24.74 -4.47
C ALA A 396 21.78 -23.39 -4.02
N ASP A 397 22.46 -22.66 -4.89
CA ASP A 397 23.03 -21.32 -4.65
C ASP A 397 22.19 -20.27 -5.34
N THR A 398 20.92 -20.17 -4.96
CA THR A 398 19.97 -19.17 -5.47
C THR A 398 19.86 -18.00 -4.50
N GLY A 399 19.88 -16.78 -5.02
CA GLY A 399 19.75 -15.57 -4.22
C GLY A 399 19.08 -14.43 -4.99
N LEU A 400 18.48 -13.50 -4.27
CA LEU A 400 17.96 -12.26 -4.86
C LEU A 400 19.11 -11.28 -5.06
N SER A 401 19.09 -10.53 -6.19
CA SER A 401 20.03 -9.46 -6.41
C SER A 401 20.00 -8.42 -5.29
N ASN A 402 21.16 -7.99 -4.84
CA ASN A 402 21.34 -6.89 -3.88
C ASN A 402 21.69 -5.56 -4.55
N GLU A 403 21.90 -5.56 -5.87
CA GLU A 403 22.19 -4.35 -6.63
C GLU A 403 20.97 -3.45 -6.71
N ASP A 404 21.17 -2.15 -6.51
CA ASP A 404 20.08 -1.18 -6.55
C ASP A 404 19.42 -1.14 -7.94
N GLY A 405 18.11 -1.31 -7.99
CA GLY A 405 17.30 -1.27 -9.21
C GLY A 405 17.38 -2.51 -10.07
N GLU A 406 18.21 -3.49 -9.78
CA GLU A 406 18.28 -4.73 -10.54
C GLU A 406 17.09 -5.62 -10.24
N GLY A 407 16.05 -5.45 -11.03
CA GLY A 407 14.75 -6.09 -10.81
C GLY A 407 13.74 -5.75 -11.89
N TYR A 408 12.51 -6.06 -11.57
CA TYR A 408 11.35 -5.88 -12.43
C TYR A 408 10.29 -5.01 -11.76
N LEU A 409 9.56 -4.25 -12.58
CA LEU A 409 8.33 -3.57 -12.17
C LEU A 409 7.14 -4.35 -12.75
N LEU A 410 6.31 -4.88 -11.87
CA LEU A 410 5.07 -5.57 -12.21
C LEU A 410 3.90 -4.61 -12.01
N VAL A 411 3.08 -4.40 -13.03
CA VAL A 411 1.92 -3.49 -12.96
C VAL A 411 0.71 -4.07 -13.68
N LEU A 412 -0.45 -4.05 -12.98
CA LEU A 412 -1.72 -4.41 -13.60
C LEU A 412 -2.24 -3.22 -14.40
N CYS A 413 -2.39 -3.43 -15.71
CA CYS A 413 -2.90 -2.47 -16.68
C CYS A 413 -4.26 -2.91 -17.22
N TYR A 414 -5.01 -1.94 -17.72
CA TYR A 414 -6.27 -2.14 -18.43
C TYR A 414 -6.23 -1.47 -19.78
N THR A 415 -6.55 -2.23 -20.84
CA THR A 415 -6.66 -1.76 -22.21
C THR A 415 -8.12 -1.49 -22.56
N GLU A 416 -8.51 -0.22 -22.74
CA GLU A 416 -9.90 0.18 -22.99
C GLU A 416 -10.47 -0.43 -24.27
N ALA A 417 -9.75 -0.37 -25.37
CA ALA A 417 -10.22 -0.86 -26.67
C ALA A 417 -10.53 -2.37 -26.68
N LYS A 418 -9.92 -3.12 -25.76
CA LYS A 418 -10.12 -4.58 -25.64
C LYS A 418 -10.97 -4.99 -24.45
N ASP A 419 -11.33 -4.06 -23.57
CA ASP A 419 -11.96 -4.33 -22.26
C ASP A 419 -11.20 -5.43 -21.50
N GLN A 420 -9.87 -5.37 -21.49
CA GLN A 420 -8.99 -6.44 -21.02
C GLN A 420 -7.97 -5.93 -20.02
N SER A 421 -7.78 -6.68 -18.93
CA SER A 421 -6.68 -6.48 -17.99
C SER A 421 -5.47 -7.30 -18.37
N GLN A 422 -4.29 -6.76 -18.11
CA GLN A 422 -2.99 -7.34 -18.45
C GLN A 422 -2.01 -7.07 -17.30
N LEU A 423 -1.11 -8.00 -17.03
CA LEU A 423 0.05 -7.74 -16.19
C LEU A 423 1.24 -7.42 -17.07
N PHE A 424 1.78 -6.22 -16.93
CA PHE A 424 3.00 -5.78 -17.62
C PHE A 424 4.20 -5.99 -16.71
N ILE A 425 5.28 -6.47 -17.27
CA ILE A 425 6.58 -6.65 -16.60
C ILE A 425 7.60 -5.78 -17.32
N TYR A 426 8.18 -4.81 -16.62
CA TYR A 426 9.23 -3.93 -17.11
C TYR A 426 10.53 -4.22 -16.39
N ASP A 427 11.68 -3.99 -17.05
CA ASP A 427 12.97 -3.93 -16.37
C ASP A 427 13.07 -2.61 -15.61
N ALA A 428 13.31 -2.71 -14.31
CA ALA A 428 13.26 -1.56 -13.39
C ALA A 428 14.47 -0.64 -13.55
N LEU A 429 15.59 -1.15 -14.02
CA LEU A 429 16.81 -0.37 -14.19
C LEU A 429 16.81 0.41 -15.51
N SER A 430 16.50 -0.26 -16.61
CA SER A 430 16.54 0.38 -17.93
C SER A 430 15.33 1.29 -18.18
N MET A 431 14.20 1.05 -17.52
CA MET A 431 12.94 1.78 -17.75
C MET A 431 12.63 1.90 -19.25
N SER A 432 12.76 0.78 -19.98
CA SER A 432 12.43 0.73 -21.40
C SER A 432 10.95 0.99 -21.64
N LYS A 433 10.61 1.75 -22.70
CA LYS A 433 9.23 2.05 -23.08
C LYS A 433 8.40 0.80 -23.41
N ARG A 434 9.05 -0.31 -23.75
CA ARG A 434 8.36 -1.58 -24.04
C ARG A 434 8.50 -2.50 -22.84
N PRO A 435 7.40 -3.07 -22.34
CA PRO A 435 7.49 -4.11 -21.31
C PRO A 435 8.25 -5.33 -21.87
N ILE A 436 8.96 -6.02 -21.00
CA ILE A 436 9.63 -7.29 -21.33
C ILE A 436 8.58 -8.38 -21.58
N SER A 437 7.50 -8.36 -20.78
CA SER A 437 6.41 -9.31 -20.88
C SER A 437 5.06 -8.65 -20.68
N ILE A 438 4.06 -9.18 -21.43
CA ILE A 438 2.65 -8.79 -21.28
C ILE A 438 1.84 -10.07 -21.09
N ILE A 439 1.20 -10.22 -19.95
CA ILE A 439 0.38 -11.37 -19.59
C ILE A 439 -1.10 -10.95 -19.64
N ASN A 440 -1.86 -11.52 -20.58
CA ASN A 440 -3.30 -11.25 -20.68
C ASN A 440 -4.06 -11.96 -19.58
N MET A 441 -4.79 -11.22 -18.74
CA MET A 441 -5.60 -11.82 -17.69
C MET A 441 -6.85 -12.51 -18.24
N PRO A 442 -7.31 -13.61 -17.61
CA PRO A 442 -8.47 -14.39 -18.10
C PRO A 442 -9.80 -13.70 -17.85
N ALA A 443 -9.78 -12.60 -17.08
CA ALA A 443 -10.92 -11.77 -16.77
C ALA A 443 -10.49 -10.31 -16.59
N ARG A 444 -11.43 -9.38 -16.69
CA ARG A 444 -11.19 -7.99 -16.33
C ARG A 444 -10.93 -7.90 -14.82
N ILE A 445 -9.92 -7.12 -14.45
CA ILE A 445 -9.57 -6.79 -13.08
C ILE A 445 -9.86 -5.30 -12.91
N PRO A 446 -10.83 -4.91 -12.06
CA PRO A 446 -11.11 -3.50 -11.79
C PRO A 446 -9.87 -2.75 -11.31
N TYR A 447 -9.87 -1.42 -11.42
CA TYR A 447 -8.85 -0.62 -10.76
C TYR A 447 -8.85 -0.92 -9.26
N GLY A 448 -7.67 -0.94 -8.67
CA GLY A 448 -7.46 -1.14 -7.25
C GLY A 448 -6.44 -0.14 -6.76
N PHE A 449 -6.01 -0.33 -5.52
CA PHE A 449 -5.02 0.54 -4.90
C PHE A 449 -3.69 -0.20 -4.75
N HIS A 450 -3.34 -0.61 -3.54
CA HIS A 450 -2.03 -1.13 -3.25
C HIS A 450 -1.92 -2.62 -3.52
N ALA A 451 -0.78 -2.98 -4.09
CA ALA A 451 -0.39 -4.33 -4.40
C ALA A 451 0.74 -4.81 -3.48
N LEU A 452 1.05 -6.11 -3.57
CA LEU A 452 2.15 -6.73 -2.86
C LEU A 452 2.67 -7.89 -3.70
N TRP A 453 4.00 -8.06 -3.73
CA TRP A 453 4.64 -9.30 -4.20
C TRP A 453 4.97 -10.19 -3.00
N ILE A 454 4.57 -11.45 -3.06
CA ILE A 454 4.84 -12.48 -2.04
C ILE A 454 5.69 -13.55 -2.72
N TYR A 455 6.87 -13.84 -2.17
CA TYR A 455 7.76 -14.86 -2.71
C TYR A 455 7.23 -16.26 -2.43
N ALA A 456 7.51 -17.22 -3.32
CA ALA A 456 7.04 -18.59 -3.17
C ALA A 456 7.58 -19.29 -1.91
N GLU A 457 8.75 -18.91 -1.43
CA GLU A 457 9.31 -19.39 -0.16
C GLU A 457 8.49 -18.93 1.04
N ASP A 458 7.96 -17.70 1.01
CA ASP A 458 7.03 -17.18 2.02
C ASP A 458 5.69 -17.89 1.96
N GLU A 459 5.24 -18.31 0.76
CA GLU A 459 4.01 -19.06 0.58
C GLU A 459 4.02 -20.38 1.35
N ASN A 460 5.17 -21.05 1.42
CA ASN A 460 5.32 -22.33 2.14
C ASN A 460 5.19 -22.16 3.68
N ASN A 461 5.32 -20.95 4.20
CA ASN A 461 5.18 -20.67 5.62
C ASN A 461 3.71 -20.52 6.06
N PHE A 462 2.76 -20.34 5.15
CA PHE A 462 1.32 -20.19 5.45
C PHE A 462 0.67 -21.47 6.04
N GLY A 463 1.27 -22.63 5.94
CA GLY A 463 0.73 -23.89 6.47
C GLY A 463 1.08 -24.23 7.93
N ASN A 464 1.95 -23.45 8.57
CA ASN A 464 2.49 -23.79 9.90
C ASN A 464 1.74 -23.11 11.08
N ILE A 465 0.74 -22.27 10.83
CA ILE A 465 0.02 -21.52 11.87
C ILE A 465 -0.80 -22.44 12.79
N ASP A 466 -1.33 -23.55 12.28
CA ASP A 466 -2.06 -24.54 13.11
C ASP A 466 -1.19 -25.20 14.18
N LYS A 467 0.14 -25.12 14.08
CA LYS A 467 1.09 -25.65 15.06
C LYS A 467 1.43 -24.67 16.17
N LEU A 468 1.12 -23.38 16.03
CA LEU A 468 1.46 -22.33 17.00
C LEU A 468 0.29 -21.93 17.91
N ILE A 469 -0.92 -22.42 17.66
CA ILE A 469 -2.06 -22.21 18.54
C ILE A 469 -2.07 -23.38 19.55
N PRO A 470 -1.76 -23.16 20.84
CA PRO A 470 -1.92 -24.20 21.83
C PRO A 470 -3.40 -24.62 21.90
N PRO A 471 -3.71 -25.91 22.01
CA PRO A 471 -5.08 -26.37 22.08
C PRO A 471 -5.82 -25.69 23.24
N LEU A 472 -7.10 -25.38 23.01
CA LEU A 472 -7.98 -24.64 23.93
C LEU A 472 -7.97 -25.16 25.39
N SER A 473 -7.50 -26.40 25.62
CA SER A 473 -7.36 -27.02 26.94
C SER A 473 -6.25 -26.41 27.83
N ILE A 474 -5.35 -25.56 27.27
CA ILE A 474 -4.27 -24.90 28.04
C ILE A 474 -4.64 -23.48 28.47
N ARG A 475 -5.72 -22.90 27.91
CA ARG A 475 -6.15 -21.51 28.21
C ARG A 475 -6.80 -21.31 29.57
N SER A 476 -7.00 -22.34 30.36
CA SER A 476 -7.61 -22.26 31.71
C SER A 476 -6.62 -22.23 32.85
N LYS A 477 -5.29 -22.14 32.59
CA LYS A 477 -4.25 -22.17 33.66
C LYS A 477 -3.16 -21.10 33.50
N LEU A 478 -3.44 -19.99 32.84
CA LEU A 478 -2.59 -18.80 32.88
C LEU A 478 -3.42 -17.57 33.26
#